data_2aaea7246a55a99615ba10f23c75ffde
#
_entry.id   2aaea7246a55a99615ba10f23c75ffde
#
_cell.length_a   1.000
_cell.length_b   1.000
_cell.length_c   1.000
_cell.angle_alpha   90.00
_cell.angle_beta   90.00
_cell.angle_gamma   90.00
#
_symmetry.space_group_name_H-M   'P 1'
#
loop_
_entity.id
_entity.type
_entity.pdbx_description
1 polymer ?
#
loop_
_entity_poly.entity_id
_entity_poly.type
_entity_poly.pdbx_seq_one_letter_code
_entity_poly.pdbx_strand_id
1 'polypeptide(L)'
;SRQGNEIHAPNWFTKGLPNTPLDGELWLAHGQFDALSGAVRKIVPIDEEWRGISYMVFELPNANGTFEVRAKRIEEIVKQAQKNNKALHLKAVVQFRVKDEVQLKKRLKQVAAEGGEGLMLHRADAPYVTGRSDVLLKLKLLLDAEAKVVGYTKGRGKYKGKLGALVLETSEGVRFKLGTGFSDAQRENPPKIGSLVTYTYRDKTKTGKPKFASFLRERKD
;
A
#
# COMPACT_ATOMS: atom_id res chain seq x y z
N SER A 1 13.62 -8.83 -6.70
CA SER A 1 12.92 -7.86 -5.83
C SER A 1 13.20 -6.43 -6.27
N ARG A 2 12.47 -5.44 -5.73
CA ARG A 2 12.70 -4.00 -6.01
C ARG A 2 14.13 -3.53 -5.68
N GLN A 3 14.82 -4.22 -4.79
CA GLN A 3 16.20 -3.92 -4.40
C GLN A 3 17.23 -4.71 -5.21
N GLY A 4 16.80 -5.46 -6.22
CA GLY A 4 17.68 -6.31 -7.03
C GLY A 4 18.00 -7.67 -6.41
N ASN A 5 17.49 -7.98 -5.21
CA ASN A 5 17.72 -9.30 -4.62
C ASN A 5 16.98 -10.38 -5.43
N GLU A 6 17.67 -11.48 -5.68
CA GLU A 6 17.08 -12.67 -6.28
C GLU A 6 16.06 -13.32 -5.34
N ILE A 7 15.03 -13.91 -5.91
CA ILE A 7 14.03 -14.69 -5.19
C ILE A 7 14.14 -16.13 -5.69
N HIS A 8 14.49 -17.03 -4.78
CA HIS A 8 14.63 -18.45 -5.08
C HIS A 8 13.23 -19.10 -5.05
N ALA A 9 12.65 -19.29 -6.23
CA ALA A 9 11.37 -19.97 -6.38
C ALA A 9 11.57 -21.45 -6.75
N PRO A 10 10.61 -22.34 -6.41
CA PRO A 10 10.65 -23.73 -6.89
C PRO A 10 10.68 -23.80 -8.42
N ASN A 11 11.35 -24.79 -8.98
CA ASN A 11 11.44 -24.96 -10.43
C ASN A 11 10.07 -25.04 -11.13
N TRP A 12 9.09 -25.67 -10.50
CA TRP A 12 7.73 -25.75 -11.05
C TRP A 12 7.05 -24.38 -11.13
N PHE A 13 7.39 -23.45 -10.25
CA PHE A 13 6.83 -22.09 -10.25
C PHE A 13 7.37 -21.25 -11.40
N THR A 14 8.64 -21.40 -11.74
CA THR A 14 9.27 -20.68 -12.86
C THR A 14 9.11 -21.37 -14.20
N LYS A 15 8.91 -22.70 -14.20
CA LYS A 15 8.72 -23.49 -15.41
C LYS A 15 7.39 -23.10 -16.08
N GLY A 16 7.46 -22.63 -17.31
CA GLY A 16 6.31 -22.23 -18.10
C GLY A 16 5.96 -20.74 -17.98
N LEU A 17 6.72 -19.97 -17.21
CA LEU A 17 6.67 -18.50 -17.31
C LEU A 17 7.12 -18.07 -18.72
N PRO A 18 6.54 -16.99 -19.26
CA PRO A 18 6.94 -16.46 -20.57
C PRO A 18 8.36 -15.87 -20.51
N ASN A 19 9.05 -15.86 -21.63
CA ASN A 19 10.39 -15.22 -21.74
C ASN A 19 10.33 -13.69 -21.80
N THR A 20 9.13 -13.10 -21.87
CA THR A 20 8.95 -11.65 -21.83
C THR A 20 9.16 -11.15 -20.41
N PRO A 21 9.91 -10.04 -20.20
CA PRO A 21 10.03 -9.42 -18.89
C PRO A 21 8.65 -9.04 -18.33
N LEU A 22 8.40 -9.42 -17.09
CA LEU A 22 7.15 -9.16 -16.38
C LEU A 22 7.45 -8.39 -15.10
N ASP A 23 6.68 -7.35 -14.80
CA ASP A 23 6.67 -6.70 -13.50
C ASP A 23 5.36 -7.02 -12.77
N GLY A 24 5.49 -7.46 -11.52
CA GLY A 24 4.36 -7.93 -10.73
C GLY A 24 4.71 -8.08 -9.27
N GLU A 25 3.79 -8.61 -8.51
CA GLU A 25 3.96 -8.89 -7.10
C GLU A 25 3.62 -10.36 -6.79
N LEU A 26 4.45 -10.99 -5.97
CA LEU A 26 4.09 -12.27 -5.37
C LEU A 26 3.03 -12.02 -4.32
N TRP A 27 1.93 -12.75 -4.38
CA TRP A 27 0.76 -12.53 -3.55
C TRP A 27 0.19 -13.86 -3.04
N LEU A 28 -0.16 -13.92 -1.76
CA LEU A 28 -0.75 -15.09 -1.13
C LEU A 28 -2.24 -14.84 -0.82
N ALA A 29 -2.52 -13.92 0.09
CA ALA A 29 -3.87 -13.49 0.46
C ALA A 29 -3.81 -12.16 1.20
N HIS A 30 -4.96 -11.50 1.41
CA HIS A 30 -5.04 -10.33 2.27
C HIS A 30 -4.60 -10.66 3.70
N GLY A 31 -3.78 -9.79 4.29
CA GLY A 31 -3.26 -9.97 5.65
C GLY A 31 -2.17 -11.04 5.81
N GLN A 32 -1.73 -11.71 4.74
CA GLN A 32 -0.73 -12.78 4.77
C GLN A 32 0.69 -12.34 4.40
N PHE A 33 0.99 -11.06 4.57
CA PHE A 33 2.31 -10.51 4.20
C PHE A 33 3.47 -11.19 4.94
N ASP A 34 3.32 -11.47 6.24
CA ASP A 34 4.38 -12.11 7.04
C ASP A 34 4.67 -13.54 6.57
N ALA A 35 3.63 -14.32 6.28
CA ALA A 35 3.75 -15.68 5.74
C ALA A 35 4.40 -15.66 4.35
N LEU A 36 3.91 -14.81 3.44
CA LEU A 36 4.50 -14.62 2.12
C LEU A 36 5.97 -14.22 2.22
N SER A 37 6.28 -13.20 3.02
CA SER A 37 7.64 -12.71 3.21
C SER A 37 8.58 -13.78 3.79
N GLY A 38 8.07 -14.62 4.69
CA GLY A 38 8.79 -15.77 5.22
C GLY A 38 9.14 -16.81 4.15
N ALA A 39 8.17 -17.15 3.28
CA ALA A 39 8.34 -18.12 2.21
C ALA A 39 9.36 -17.66 1.16
N VAL A 40 9.20 -16.43 0.64
CA VAL A 40 10.01 -15.94 -0.51
C VAL A 40 11.43 -15.51 -0.16
N ARG A 41 11.77 -15.38 1.12
CA ARG A 41 13.14 -15.04 1.58
C ARG A 41 14.03 -16.26 1.80
N LYS A 42 13.49 -17.45 1.75
CA LYS A 42 14.26 -18.68 1.93
C LYS A 42 15.15 -18.91 0.71
N ILE A 43 16.42 -19.24 0.96
CA ILE A 43 17.37 -19.62 -0.09
C ILE A 43 16.95 -20.97 -0.72
N VAL A 44 16.49 -21.91 0.11
CA VAL A 44 15.90 -23.17 -0.34
C VAL A 44 14.38 -23.05 -0.23
N PRO A 45 13.65 -22.94 -1.33
CA PRO A 45 12.21 -22.80 -1.31
C PRO A 45 11.52 -24.08 -0.83
N ILE A 46 10.41 -23.94 -0.11
CA ILE A 46 9.58 -25.05 0.34
C ILE A 46 8.31 -25.08 -0.52
N ASP A 47 8.10 -26.17 -1.25
CA ASP A 47 7.02 -26.32 -2.24
C ASP A 47 5.63 -26.03 -1.64
N GLU A 48 5.35 -26.54 -0.44
CA GLU A 48 4.06 -26.35 0.24
C GLU A 48 3.73 -24.89 0.50
N GLU A 49 4.74 -24.08 0.87
CA GLU A 49 4.57 -22.65 1.10
C GLU A 49 4.31 -21.88 -0.21
N TRP A 50 4.85 -22.37 -1.33
CA TRP A 50 4.70 -21.73 -2.64
C TRP A 50 3.39 -22.10 -3.35
N ARG A 51 2.71 -23.19 -2.99
CA ARG A 51 1.48 -23.65 -3.65
C ARG A 51 0.35 -22.62 -3.63
N GLY A 52 0.26 -21.79 -2.57
CA GLY A 52 -0.74 -20.74 -2.46
C GLY A 52 -0.33 -19.40 -3.09
N ILE A 53 0.94 -19.26 -3.49
CA ILE A 53 1.47 -17.99 -4.00
C ILE A 53 1.12 -17.82 -5.47
N SER A 54 0.61 -16.65 -5.83
CA SER A 54 0.38 -16.22 -7.21
C SER A 54 1.37 -15.11 -7.58
N TYR A 55 1.82 -15.10 -8.84
CA TYR A 55 2.55 -13.98 -9.41
C TYR A 55 1.56 -13.08 -10.16
N MET A 56 1.26 -11.94 -9.55
CA MET A 56 0.27 -10.96 -10.00
C MET A 56 0.95 -9.92 -10.88
N VAL A 57 0.84 -10.07 -12.20
CA VAL A 57 1.50 -9.21 -13.19
C VAL A 57 0.67 -7.97 -13.44
N PHE A 58 1.28 -6.80 -13.41
CA PHE A 58 0.62 -5.51 -13.63
C PHE A 58 1.33 -4.63 -14.66
N GLU A 59 2.58 -4.95 -15.09
CA GLU A 59 3.29 -4.16 -16.09
C GLU A 59 4.25 -5.02 -16.94
N LEU A 60 4.56 -4.52 -18.13
CA LEU A 60 5.55 -5.07 -19.04
C LEU A 60 6.72 -4.09 -19.16
N PRO A 61 7.85 -4.34 -18.46
CA PRO A 61 9.01 -3.46 -18.50
C PRO A 61 9.53 -3.22 -19.91
N ASN A 62 9.78 -1.95 -20.24
CA ASN A 62 10.32 -1.51 -21.53
C ASN A 62 9.48 -1.87 -22.77
N ALA A 63 8.22 -2.32 -22.59
CA ALA A 63 7.35 -2.57 -23.73
C ALA A 63 6.79 -1.27 -24.32
N ASN A 64 6.71 -1.24 -25.63
CA ASN A 64 6.15 -0.12 -26.38
C ASN A 64 4.63 -0.01 -26.21
N GLY A 65 4.10 1.18 -26.47
CA GLY A 65 2.69 1.50 -26.44
C GLY A 65 2.23 2.13 -25.13
N THR A 66 0.95 2.46 -25.07
CA THR A 66 0.31 3.02 -23.88
C THR A 66 0.08 1.96 -22.80
N PHE A 67 -0.17 2.38 -21.57
CA PHE A 67 -0.51 1.42 -20.49
C PHE A 67 -1.71 0.54 -20.85
N GLU A 68 -2.74 1.10 -21.47
CA GLU A 68 -3.92 0.33 -21.89
C GLU A 68 -3.56 -0.78 -22.87
N VAL A 69 -2.64 -0.53 -23.82
CA VAL A 69 -2.16 -1.55 -24.77
C VAL A 69 -1.35 -2.62 -24.03
N ARG A 70 -0.47 -2.19 -23.12
CA ARG A 70 0.34 -3.13 -22.34
C ARG A 70 -0.53 -4.00 -21.40
N ALA A 71 -1.56 -3.42 -20.77
CA ALA A 71 -2.49 -4.16 -19.92
C ALA A 71 -3.22 -5.29 -20.68
N LYS A 72 -3.74 -5.02 -21.88
CA LYS A 72 -4.33 -6.05 -22.73
C LYS A 72 -3.32 -7.13 -23.11
N ARG A 73 -2.10 -6.72 -23.45
CA ARG A 73 -1.03 -7.66 -23.76
C ARG A 73 -0.64 -8.56 -22.58
N ILE A 74 -0.69 -8.04 -21.35
CA ILE A 74 -0.49 -8.85 -20.13
C ILE A 74 -1.55 -9.95 -20.05
N GLU A 75 -2.83 -9.63 -20.26
CA GLU A 75 -3.92 -10.60 -20.24
C GLU A 75 -3.71 -11.73 -21.29
N GLU A 76 -3.28 -11.35 -22.49
CA GLU A 76 -2.97 -12.31 -23.57
C GLU A 76 -1.79 -13.22 -23.20
N ILE A 77 -0.70 -12.64 -22.69
CA ILE A 77 0.50 -13.37 -22.25
C ILE A 77 0.15 -14.35 -21.13
N VAL A 78 -0.59 -13.92 -20.12
CA VAL A 78 -1.02 -14.78 -19.01
C VAL A 78 -1.93 -15.91 -19.51
N LYS A 79 -2.93 -15.60 -20.34
CA LYS A 79 -3.82 -16.59 -20.94
C LYS A 79 -3.04 -17.63 -21.77
N GLN A 80 -2.03 -17.19 -22.49
CA GLN A 80 -1.17 -18.10 -23.27
C GLN A 80 -0.31 -18.99 -22.35
N ALA A 81 0.28 -18.43 -21.29
CA ALA A 81 1.08 -19.19 -20.33
C ALA A 81 0.27 -20.23 -19.55
N GLN A 82 -1.02 -19.95 -19.32
CA GLN A 82 -1.93 -20.86 -18.62
C GLN A 82 -2.48 -22.01 -19.49
N LYS A 83 -2.25 -21.98 -20.79
CA LYS A 83 -2.71 -23.07 -21.66
C LYS A 83 -2.15 -24.42 -21.20
N ASN A 84 -2.99 -25.47 -21.31
CA ASN A 84 -2.66 -26.84 -20.91
C ASN A 84 -2.28 -26.96 -19.41
N ASN A 85 -2.93 -26.16 -18.54
CA ASN A 85 -2.70 -26.15 -17.08
C ASN A 85 -1.26 -25.83 -16.66
N LYS A 86 -0.53 -25.09 -17.50
CA LYS A 86 0.80 -24.58 -17.16
C LYS A 86 0.67 -23.19 -16.50
N ALA A 87 1.61 -22.85 -15.64
CA ALA A 87 1.73 -21.54 -14.99
C ALA A 87 0.41 -20.95 -14.45
N LEU A 88 -0.47 -21.77 -13.84
CA LEU A 88 -1.75 -21.33 -13.28
C LEU A 88 -1.61 -20.29 -12.15
N HIS A 89 -0.46 -20.22 -11.52
CA HIS A 89 -0.09 -19.25 -10.50
C HIS A 89 0.26 -17.86 -11.10
N LEU A 90 0.53 -17.77 -12.41
CA LEU A 90 0.71 -16.50 -13.10
C LEU A 90 -0.68 -15.89 -13.36
N LYS A 91 -0.91 -14.67 -12.89
CA LYS A 91 -2.19 -13.96 -13.02
C LYS A 91 -1.99 -12.53 -13.46
N ALA A 92 -2.86 -12.03 -14.31
CA ALA A 92 -2.94 -10.60 -14.62
C ALA A 92 -3.70 -9.87 -13.49
N VAL A 93 -3.17 -8.74 -13.05
CA VAL A 93 -3.94 -7.85 -12.16
C VAL A 93 -5.08 -7.24 -12.96
N VAL A 94 -6.32 -7.38 -12.43
CA VAL A 94 -7.50 -6.85 -13.08
C VAL A 94 -7.41 -5.33 -13.20
N GLN A 95 -7.51 -4.82 -14.44
CA GLN A 95 -7.56 -3.40 -14.74
C GLN A 95 -8.99 -2.98 -15.08
N PHE A 96 -9.40 -1.80 -14.61
CA PHE A 96 -10.71 -1.24 -14.94
C PHE A 96 -10.63 0.28 -15.06
N ARG A 97 -11.45 0.85 -15.94
CA ARG A 97 -11.57 2.30 -16.06
C ARG A 97 -12.56 2.83 -15.04
N VAL A 98 -12.25 3.97 -14.47
CA VAL A 98 -13.20 4.76 -13.66
C VAL A 98 -13.66 5.97 -14.45
N LYS A 99 -14.96 6.30 -14.33
CA LYS A 99 -15.58 7.41 -15.06
C LYS A 99 -15.38 8.75 -14.35
N ASP A 100 -15.37 8.71 -13.02
CA ASP A 100 -15.35 9.89 -12.18
C ASP A 100 -14.81 9.58 -10.76
N GLU A 101 -14.65 10.62 -9.98
CA GLU A 101 -14.19 10.54 -8.60
C GLU A 101 -15.17 9.79 -7.68
N VAL A 102 -16.48 9.85 -7.95
CA VAL A 102 -17.51 9.17 -7.15
C VAL A 102 -17.35 7.65 -7.28
N GLN A 103 -17.21 7.17 -8.52
CA GLN A 103 -16.96 5.76 -8.80
C GLN A 103 -15.62 5.30 -8.19
N LEU A 104 -14.58 6.13 -8.31
CA LEU A 104 -13.27 5.86 -7.73
C LEU A 104 -13.34 5.69 -6.21
N LYS A 105 -13.99 6.63 -5.51
CA LYS A 105 -14.17 6.57 -4.05
C LYS A 105 -15.00 5.36 -3.62
N LYS A 106 -16.06 5.02 -4.37
CA LYS A 106 -16.86 3.82 -4.12
C LYS A 106 -16.00 2.56 -4.22
N ARG A 107 -15.18 2.44 -5.29
CA ARG A 107 -14.31 1.29 -5.49
C ARG A 107 -13.22 1.19 -4.42
N LEU A 108 -12.63 2.34 -4.03
CA LEU A 108 -11.65 2.39 -2.94
C LEU A 108 -12.22 1.87 -1.61
N LYS A 109 -13.45 2.30 -1.27
CA LYS A 109 -14.14 1.82 -0.06
C LYS A 109 -14.41 0.32 -0.11
N GLN A 110 -14.84 -0.20 -1.28
CA GLN A 110 -15.08 -1.62 -1.48
C GLN A 110 -13.79 -2.43 -1.28
N VAL A 111 -12.70 -2.04 -1.94
CA VAL A 111 -11.39 -2.72 -1.80
C VAL A 111 -10.90 -2.69 -0.35
N ALA A 112 -11.07 -1.58 0.35
CA ALA A 112 -10.72 -1.49 1.77
C ALA A 112 -11.57 -2.40 2.66
N ALA A 113 -12.88 -2.52 2.37
CA ALA A 113 -13.78 -3.43 3.10
C ALA A 113 -13.44 -4.91 2.86
N GLU A 114 -12.89 -5.24 1.68
CA GLU A 114 -12.39 -6.58 1.33
C GLU A 114 -10.98 -6.86 1.90
N GLY A 115 -10.41 -5.94 2.70
CA GLY A 115 -9.09 -6.07 3.33
C GLY A 115 -7.92 -5.61 2.45
N GLY A 116 -8.19 -4.97 1.31
CA GLY A 116 -7.16 -4.41 0.44
C GLY A 116 -6.62 -3.08 0.98
N GLU A 117 -5.36 -2.76 0.65
CA GLU A 117 -4.71 -1.53 1.11
C GLU A 117 -5.18 -0.26 0.37
N GLY A 118 -5.75 -0.41 -0.81
CA GLY A 118 -6.15 0.69 -1.69
C GLY A 118 -6.06 0.34 -3.16
N LEU A 119 -5.99 1.37 -3.99
CA LEU A 119 -5.94 1.26 -5.44
C LEU A 119 -4.65 1.85 -6.00
N MET A 120 -4.17 1.28 -7.10
CA MET A 120 -3.16 1.89 -7.95
C MET A 120 -3.86 2.54 -9.15
N LEU A 121 -3.64 3.82 -9.36
CA LEU A 121 -4.19 4.57 -10.48
C LEU A 121 -3.10 4.73 -11.52
N HIS A 122 -3.32 4.19 -12.71
CA HIS A 122 -2.40 4.31 -13.83
C HIS A 122 -3.05 5.13 -14.95
N ARG A 123 -2.32 6.09 -15.49
CA ARG A 123 -2.80 6.86 -16.64
C ARG A 123 -2.79 5.96 -17.89
N ALA A 124 -3.97 5.79 -18.49
CA ALA A 124 -4.19 4.80 -19.55
C ALA A 124 -3.36 5.04 -20.82
N ASP A 125 -3.10 6.31 -21.15
CA ASP A 125 -2.34 6.74 -22.32
C ASP A 125 -0.82 6.86 -22.08
N ALA A 126 -0.35 6.58 -20.86
CA ALA A 126 1.05 6.75 -20.51
C ALA A 126 1.96 5.69 -21.14
N PRO A 127 3.13 6.06 -21.66
CA PRO A 127 4.18 5.10 -21.99
C PRO A 127 4.73 4.44 -20.72
N TYR A 128 5.57 3.41 -20.90
CA TYR A 128 6.31 2.84 -19.78
C TYR A 128 7.32 3.86 -19.24
N VAL A 129 7.32 4.06 -17.92
CA VAL A 129 8.23 5.01 -17.25
C VAL A 129 8.88 4.30 -16.07
N THR A 130 10.22 4.34 -16.02
CA THR A 130 10.99 3.83 -14.88
C THR A 130 11.03 4.81 -13.73
N GLY A 131 11.09 4.30 -12.50
CA GLY A 131 11.22 5.11 -11.31
C GLY A 131 9.90 5.75 -10.83
N ARG A 132 10.01 6.85 -10.10
CA ARG A 132 8.85 7.59 -9.60
C ARG A 132 8.31 8.52 -10.68
N SER A 133 7.00 8.48 -10.89
CA SER A 133 6.31 9.31 -11.89
C SER A 133 4.91 9.68 -11.40
N ASP A 134 4.30 10.62 -12.06
CA ASP A 134 2.91 11.05 -11.87
C ASP A 134 1.90 10.22 -12.68
N VAL A 135 2.38 9.32 -13.54
CA VAL A 135 1.51 8.43 -14.33
C VAL A 135 1.00 7.23 -13.56
N LEU A 136 1.59 6.92 -12.40
CA LEU A 136 1.20 5.84 -11.51
C LEU A 136 1.09 6.36 -10.08
N LEU A 137 -0.12 6.43 -9.55
CA LEU A 137 -0.42 6.97 -8.23
C LEU A 137 -0.99 5.88 -7.30
N LYS A 138 -0.58 5.90 -6.04
CA LYS A 138 -1.13 5.04 -5.00
C LYS A 138 -2.22 5.77 -4.22
N LEU A 139 -3.45 5.30 -4.33
CA LEU A 139 -4.60 5.82 -3.61
C LEU A 139 -4.95 4.89 -2.44
N LYS A 140 -4.89 5.42 -1.22
CA LYS A 140 -5.29 4.70 0.00
C LYS A 140 -6.43 5.41 0.69
N LEU A 141 -7.31 4.64 1.35
CA LEU A 141 -8.33 5.21 2.20
C LEU A 141 -7.66 5.88 3.40
N LEU A 142 -7.99 7.15 3.63
CA LEU A 142 -7.67 7.84 4.86
C LEU A 142 -8.87 7.73 5.78
N LEU A 143 -8.67 7.13 6.93
CA LEU A 143 -9.61 7.08 8.04
C LEU A 143 -9.33 8.28 8.94
N ASP A 144 -10.34 8.76 9.63
CA ASP A 144 -10.18 9.74 10.69
C ASP A 144 -10.73 9.21 12.01
N ALA A 145 -10.19 9.70 13.08
CA ALA A 145 -10.65 9.41 14.44
C ALA A 145 -10.29 10.56 15.37
N GLU A 146 -10.85 10.52 16.58
CA GLU A 146 -10.62 11.52 17.59
C GLU A 146 -9.86 10.92 18.77
N ALA A 147 -9.03 11.75 19.40
CA ALA A 147 -8.35 11.38 20.63
C ALA A 147 -8.08 12.61 21.50
N LYS A 148 -8.03 12.39 22.81
CA LYS A 148 -7.76 13.41 23.80
C LYS A 148 -6.27 13.70 23.92
N VAL A 149 -5.88 14.95 23.98
CA VAL A 149 -4.50 15.35 24.26
C VAL A 149 -4.21 15.09 25.74
N VAL A 150 -3.25 14.22 26.03
CA VAL A 150 -2.83 13.87 27.40
C VAL A 150 -1.41 14.31 27.73
N GLY A 151 -0.69 14.86 26.74
CA GLY A 151 0.66 15.38 26.96
C GLY A 151 1.37 15.80 25.68
N TYR A 152 2.62 16.20 25.81
CA TYR A 152 3.48 16.65 24.72
C TYR A 152 4.84 15.99 24.77
N THR A 153 5.50 15.92 23.62
CA THR A 153 6.94 15.66 23.55
C THR A 153 7.69 16.90 23.07
N LYS A 154 8.89 17.09 23.56
CA LYS A 154 9.76 18.19 23.12
C LYS A 154 10.21 17.98 21.67
N GLY A 155 10.20 19.03 20.87
CA GLY A 155 10.75 19.05 19.52
C GLY A 155 12.28 18.90 19.51
N ARG A 156 12.81 18.36 18.42
CA ARG A 156 14.25 18.18 18.16
C ARG A 156 14.62 18.85 16.84
N GLY A 157 15.92 19.15 16.68
CA GLY A 157 16.41 19.79 15.44
C GLY A 157 15.72 21.13 15.20
N LYS A 158 15.13 21.32 14.02
CA LYS A 158 14.42 22.57 13.66
C LYS A 158 13.21 22.87 14.53
N TYR A 159 12.72 21.90 15.31
CA TYR A 159 11.58 22.08 16.23
C TYR A 159 12.01 22.24 17.69
N LYS A 160 13.31 22.48 17.99
CA LYS A 160 13.78 22.74 19.34
C LYS A 160 13.04 23.95 19.93
N GLY A 161 12.49 23.79 21.15
CA GLY A 161 11.66 24.80 21.80
C GLY A 161 10.18 24.78 21.41
N LYS A 162 9.78 23.98 20.43
CA LYS A 162 8.40 23.85 19.96
C LYS A 162 7.87 22.42 20.22
N LEU A 163 6.58 22.19 19.90
CA LEU A 163 5.97 20.86 19.97
C LEU A 163 6.71 19.87 19.06
N GLY A 164 7.15 18.73 19.61
CA GLY A 164 7.62 17.57 18.85
C GLY A 164 6.44 16.72 18.38
N ALA A 165 5.64 16.25 19.34
CA ALA A 165 4.42 15.49 19.08
C ALA A 165 3.42 15.68 20.23
N LEU A 166 2.12 15.57 19.93
CA LEU A 166 1.09 15.35 20.92
C LEU A 166 1.18 13.91 21.43
N VAL A 167 0.97 13.71 22.73
CA VAL A 167 0.63 12.40 23.28
C VAL A 167 -0.88 12.35 23.36
N LEU A 168 -1.47 11.43 22.62
CA LEU A 168 -2.92 11.26 22.49
C LEU A 168 -3.38 9.97 23.14
N GLU A 169 -4.62 9.99 23.66
CA GLU A 169 -5.32 8.84 24.19
C GLU A 169 -6.68 8.70 23.49
N THR A 170 -6.93 7.53 22.89
CA THR A 170 -8.23 7.22 22.27
C THR A 170 -9.28 6.93 23.32
N SER A 171 -10.55 6.87 22.94
CA SER A 171 -11.67 6.45 23.80
C SER A 171 -11.49 5.01 24.35
N GLU A 172 -10.71 4.19 23.65
CA GLU A 172 -10.35 2.82 24.04
C GLU A 172 -9.12 2.76 24.99
N GLY A 173 -8.58 3.91 25.41
CA GLY A 173 -7.40 4.00 26.29
C GLY A 173 -6.06 3.78 25.59
N VAL A 174 -6.02 3.69 24.26
CA VAL A 174 -4.77 3.48 23.52
C VAL A 174 -4.00 4.78 23.42
N ARG A 175 -2.76 4.80 23.95
CA ARG A 175 -1.86 5.95 23.89
C ARG A 175 -0.88 5.86 22.73
N PHE A 176 -0.73 6.96 22.01
CA PHE A 176 0.23 7.08 20.91
C PHE A 176 0.75 8.52 20.75
N LYS A 177 1.82 8.69 19.98
CA LYS A 177 2.42 9.98 19.68
C LYS A 177 2.02 10.44 18.28
N LEU A 178 1.53 11.68 18.15
CA LEU A 178 1.16 12.31 16.90
C LEU A 178 2.12 13.48 16.61
N GLY A 179 3.06 13.28 15.69
CA GLY A 179 4.13 14.26 15.39
C GLY A 179 4.05 14.89 14.00
N THR A 180 3.09 14.48 13.16
CA THR A 180 2.92 14.94 11.79
C THR A 180 1.61 15.70 11.59
N GLY A 181 1.52 16.50 10.52
CA GLY A 181 0.32 17.27 10.17
C GLY A 181 0.22 18.65 10.80
N PHE A 182 1.21 19.08 11.58
CA PHE A 182 1.22 20.39 12.23
C PHE A 182 1.93 21.44 11.36
N SER A 183 1.34 22.64 11.27
CA SER A 183 2.04 23.84 10.83
C SER A 183 3.02 24.33 11.91
N ASP A 184 3.93 25.21 11.55
CA ASP A 184 4.88 25.80 12.52
C ASP A 184 4.14 26.60 13.60
N ALA A 185 3.08 27.34 13.25
CA ALA A 185 2.23 28.05 14.20
C ALA A 185 1.52 27.11 15.19
N GLN A 186 1.05 25.95 14.73
CA GLN A 186 0.44 24.94 15.60
C GLN A 186 1.47 24.24 16.50
N ARG A 187 2.74 24.22 16.10
CA ARG A 187 3.82 23.73 16.98
C ARG A 187 4.23 24.73 18.06
N GLU A 188 4.06 26.01 17.80
CA GLU A 188 4.28 27.09 18.78
C GLU A 188 3.11 27.16 19.76
N ASN A 189 1.88 27.01 19.28
CA ASN A 189 0.66 27.06 20.06
C ASN A 189 -0.14 25.76 19.88
N PRO A 190 0.29 24.65 20.50
CA PRO A 190 -0.35 23.36 20.33
C PRO A 190 -1.71 23.27 21.02
N PRO A 191 -2.62 22.39 20.57
CA PRO A 191 -3.85 22.07 21.26
C PRO A 191 -3.59 21.77 22.74
N LYS A 192 -4.41 22.31 23.64
CA LYS A 192 -4.23 22.18 25.11
C LYS A 192 -4.40 20.74 25.58
N ILE A 193 -3.72 20.39 26.67
CA ILE A 193 -3.99 19.11 27.36
C ILE A 193 -5.45 19.10 27.79
N GLY A 194 -6.13 18.00 27.50
CA GLY A 194 -7.56 17.82 27.74
C GLY A 194 -8.42 18.08 26.51
N SER A 195 -7.94 18.82 25.49
CA SER A 195 -8.71 19.05 24.27
C SER A 195 -8.81 17.79 23.40
N LEU A 196 -9.87 17.73 22.57
CA LEU A 196 -10.09 16.67 21.59
C LEU A 196 -9.52 17.11 20.25
N VAL A 197 -8.78 16.21 19.59
CA VAL A 197 -8.23 16.46 18.26
C VAL A 197 -8.67 15.39 17.30
N THR A 198 -8.95 15.78 16.07
CA THR A 198 -9.18 14.87 14.95
C THR A 198 -7.84 14.60 14.26
N TYR A 199 -7.55 13.36 13.98
CA TYR A 199 -6.38 12.94 13.23
C TYR A 199 -6.77 11.96 12.13
N THR A 200 -6.05 11.97 11.03
CA THR A 200 -6.18 10.95 9.97
C THR A 200 -5.19 9.82 10.20
N TYR A 201 -5.52 8.63 9.77
CA TYR A 201 -4.62 7.48 9.80
C TYR A 201 -4.96 6.50 8.66
N ARG A 202 -4.09 5.53 8.40
CA ARG A 202 -4.30 4.56 7.30
C ARG A 202 -4.74 3.19 7.78
N ASP A 203 -4.30 2.80 8.97
CA ASP A 203 -4.52 1.47 9.52
C ASP A 203 -4.21 1.49 11.03
N LYS A 204 -4.53 0.43 11.76
CA LYS A 204 -4.14 0.23 13.16
C LYS A 204 -3.14 -0.92 13.28
N THR A 205 -2.28 -0.88 14.28
CA THR A 205 -1.45 -2.02 14.68
C THR A 205 -2.31 -3.09 15.38
N LYS A 206 -1.76 -4.27 15.61
CA LYS A 206 -2.41 -5.31 16.43
C LYS A 206 -2.79 -4.82 17.84
N THR A 207 -2.11 -3.79 18.35
CA THR A 207 -2.37 -3.15 19.65
C THR A 207 -3.28 -1.93 19.56
N GLY A 208 -3.98 -1.71 18.44
CA GLY A 208 -4.91 -0.60 18.23
C GLY A 208 -4.26 0.76 17.93
N LYS A 209 -2.92 0.87 17.91
CA LYS A 209 -2.24 2.15 17.62
C LYS A 209 -2.39 2.51 16.15
N PRO A 210 -2.76 3.78 15.81
CA PRO A 210 -2.90 4.23 14.44
C PRO A 210 -1.55 4.26 13.72
N LYS A 211 -1.52 3.73 12.49
CA LYS A 211 -0.37 3.79 11.59
C LYS A 211 -0.46 5.03 10.70
N PHE A 212 0.67 5.71 10.51
CA PHE A 212 0.78 6.91 9.67
C PHE A 212 -0.20 8.01 10.08
N ALA A 213 -0.40 8.19 11.39
CA ALA A 213 -1.30 9.20 11.92
C ALA A 213 -0.80 10.61 11.61
N SER A 214 -1.71 11.51 11.25
CA SER A 214 -1.45 12.92 10.95
C SER A 214 -2.52 13.80 11.55
N PHE A 215 -2.12 14.90 12.22
CA PHE A 215 -3.04 15.87 12.77
C PHE A 215 -3.89 16.50 11.66
N LEU A 216 -5.17 16.62 11.89
CA LEU A 216 -6.12 17.26 10.98
C LEU A 216 -6.61 18.60 11.55
N ARG A 217 -7.14 18.59 12.76
CA ARG A 217 -7.66 19.79 13.44
C ARG A 217 -7.87 19.55 14.93
N GLU A 218 -7.89 20.63 15.70
CA GLU A 218 -8.49 20.66 17.03
C GLU A 218 -10.00 20.72 16.88
N ARG A 219 -10.73 19.94 17.66
CA ARG A 219 -12.18 20.03 17.70
C ARG A 219 -12.58 21.21 18.58
N LYS A 220 -13.35 22.12 18.01
CA LYS A 220 -14.04 23.16 18.75
C LYS A 220 -15.46 22.62 18.98
N ASP A 221 -15.79 22.36 20.22
CA ASP A 221 -17.15 22.07 20.64
C ASP A 221 -18.01 23.33 20.57
#